data_f52bcc7e5c40a67d91f19afd479c7ebd
#
_entry.id   f52bcc7e5c40a67d91f19afd479c7ebd
#
_cell.length_a   1.000
_cell.length_b   1.000
_cell.length_c   1.000
_cell.angle_alpha   90.00
_cell.angle_beta   90.00
_cell.angle_gamma   90.00
#
_symmetry.space_group_name_H-M   'P 1'
#
loop_
_entity.id
_entity.type
_entity.pdbx_description
1 polymer ?
#
loop_
_entity_poly.entity_id
_entity_poly.type
_entity_poly.pdbx_seq_one_letter_code
_entity_poly.pdbx_strand_id
1 'polypeptide(L)'
;MTGDDYLDVLNHARANGYAIPAVNCTMSPIINACLEAAKKANAPMIIQFSNAGGAYMAGKGRKHEADQKAAVMGCVAGALHVRALAEFYGVPVILHTDHCSKALLPWFDGLLEANEEYFAKHGEPLFSSHMLDLSEESIEENRE
;
A
#
# COMPACT_ATOMS: atom_id res chain seq x y z
N MET A 1 -0.44 3.10 9.87
CA MET A 1 0.66 2.93 10.85
C MET A 1 1.96 2.67 10.13
N THR A 2 3.07 3.12 10.68
CA THR A 2 4.42 3.03 10.09
C THR A 2 5.43 2.84 11.22
N GLY A 3 6.71 2.62 10.88
CA GLY A 3 7.78 2.51 11.88
C GLY A 3 7.56 1.40 12.91
N ASP A 4 7.79 1.71 14.18
CA ASP A 4 7.70 0.74 15.28
C ASP A 4 6.29 0.18 15.46
N ASP A 5 5.24 0.99 15.30
CA ASP A 5 3.85 0.54 15.40
C ASP A 5 3.53 -0.56 14.35
N TYR A 6 4.08 -0.43 13.14
CA TYR A 6 3.95 -1.44 12.09
C TYR A 6 4.65 -2.75 12.48
N LEU A 7 5.88 -2.65 13.01
CA LEU A 7 6.64 -3.82 13.46
C LEU A 7 5.97 -4.51 14.65
N ASP A 8 5.43 -3.76 15.58
CA ASP A 8 4.73 -4.29 16.76
C ASP A 8 3.50 -5.11 16.35
N VAL A 9 2.71 -4.65 15.38
CA VAL A 9 1.56 -5.41 14.88
C VAL A 9 2.00 -6.71 14.20
N LEU A 10 3.07 -6.70 13.40
CA LEU A 10 3.60 -7.91 12.77
C LEU A 10 4.16 -8.89 13.81
N ASN A 11 4.91 -8.39 14.79
CA ASN A 11 5.45 -9.21 15.87
C ASN A 11 4.36 -9.81 16.73
N HIS A 12 3.30 -9.06 17.03
CA HIS A 12 2.13 -9.57 17.75
C HIS A 12 1.44 -10.69 16.96
N ALA A 13 1.23 -10.51 15.66
CA ALA A 13 0.63 -11.52 14.79
C ALA A 13 1.48 -12.81 14.78
N ARG A 14 2.81 -12.67 14.65
CA ARG A 14 3.75 -13.78 14.68
C ARG A 14 3.74 -14.52 16.03
N ALA A 15 3.78 -13.78 17.14
CA ALA A 15 3.80 -14.36 18.48
C ALA A 15 2.52 -15.12 18.84
N ASN A 16 1.38 -14.70 18.27
CA ASN A 16 0.06 -15.29 18.52
C ASN A 16 -0.43 -16.23 17.41
N GLY A 17 0.37 -16.48 16.38
CA GLY A 17 0.08 -17.48 15.33
C GLY A 17 -1.09 -17.15 14.43
N TYR A 18 -1.34 -15.86 14.12
CA TYR A 18 -2.40 -15.46 13.17
C TYR A 18 -1.85 -14.65 12.00
N ALA A 19 -2.57 -14.66 10.87
CA ALA A 19 -2.27 -13.86 9.70
C ALA A 19 -3.15 -12.60 9.68
N ILE A 20 -2.58 -11.50 9.17
CA ILE A 20 -3.33 -10.26 8.93
C ILE A 20 -3.82 -10.29 7.48
N PRO A 21 -5.14 -10.11 7.23
CA PRO A 21 -5.64 -10.11 5.86
C PRO A 21 -5.11 -8.91 5.07
N ALA A 22 -4.66 -9.16 3.84
CA ALA A 22 -4.24 -8.14 2.89
C ALA A 22 -5.25 -8.08 1.74
N VAL A 23 -5.82 -6.89 1.51
CA VAL A 23 -6.90 -6.71 0.54
C VAL A 23 -6.52 -5.70 -0.52
N ASN A 24 -6.50 -6.13 -1.79
CA ASN A 24 -6.31 -5.25 -2.93
C ASN A 24 -7.53 -4.35 -3.13
N CYS A 25 -7.32 -3.04 -3.01
CA CYS A 25 -8.38 -2.05 -3.17
C CYS A 25 -8.18 -1.25 -4.45
N THR A 26 -9.24 -1.14 -5.26
CA THR A 26 -9.24 -0.45 -6.55
C THR A 26 -10.19 0.74 -6.60
N MET A 27 -10.96 0.97 -5.54
CA MET A 27 -11.92 2.07 -5.44
C MET A 27 -12.27 2.37 -3.98
N SER A 28 -12.71 3.58 -3.70
CA SER A 28 -13.04 4.05 -2.34
C SER A 28 -14.13 3.21 -1.62
N PRO A 29 -15.20 2.71 -2.27
CA PRO A 29 -16.16 1.86 -1.58
C PRO A 29 -15.56 0.54 -1.03
N ILE A 30 -14.57 -0.03 -1.72
CA ILE A 30 -13.88 -1.24 -1.24
C ILE A 30 -13.03 -0.87 0.00
N ILE A 31 -12.32 0.25 -0.03
CA ILE A 31 -11.55 0.74 1.12
C ILE A 31 -12.47 0.92 2.33
N ASN A 32 -13.63 1.57 2.15
CA ASN A 32 -14.58 1.80 3.23
C ASN A 32 -15.11 0.47 3.81
N ALA A 33 -15.48 -0.48 2.96
CA ALA A 33 -15.93 -1.80 3.39
C ALA A 33 -14.86 -2.55 4.20
N CYS A 34 -13.58 -2.42 3.81
CA CYS A 34 -12.45 -2.96 4.55
C CYS A 34 -12.31 -2.32 5.93
N LEU A 35 -12.39 -0.99 6.01
CA LEU A 35 -12.30 -0.28 7.29
C LEU A 35 -13.47 -0.63 8.22
N GLU A 36 -14.68 -0.75 7.69
CA GLU A 36 -15.87 -1.21 8.44
C GLU A 36 -15.69 -2.63 8.97
N ALA A 37 -15.17 -3.54 8.13
CA ALA A 37 -14.90 -4.93 8.53
C ALA A 37 -13.83 -5.00 9.63
N ALA A 38 -12.73 -4.26 9.49
CA ALA A 38 -11.66 -4.18 10.50
C ALA A 38 -12.20 -3.63 11.83
N LYS A 39 -13.00 -2.56 11.78
CA LYS A 39 -13.68 -2.00 12.96
C LYS A 39 -14.58 -3.02 13.64
N LYS A 40 -15.41 -3.72 12.87
CA LYS A 40 -16.32 -4.75 13.39
C LYS A 40 -15.58 -5.93 13.99
N ALA A 41 -14.47 -6.34 13.39
CA ALA A 41 -13.63 -7.43 13.87
C ALA A 41 -12.70 -7.00 15.02
N ASN A 42 -12.56 -5.72 15.28
CA ASN A 42 -11.55 -5.13 16.19
C ASN A 42 -10.15 -5.68 15.91
N ALA A 43 -9.76 -5.68 14.64
CA ALA A 43 -8.52 -6.29 14.16
C ALA A 43 -7.77 -5.37 13.19
N PRO A 44 -6.43 -5.47 13.14
CA PRO A 44 -5.65 -4.79 12.10
C PRO A 44 -5.91 -5.40 10.73
N MET A 45 -5.63 -4.62 9.68
CA MET A 45 -5.66 -5.12 8.31
C MET A 45 -4.59 -4.46 7.44
N ILE A 46 -4.28 -5.12 6.34
CA ILE A 46 -3.45 -4.57 5.27
C ILE A 46 -4.38 -4.15 4.13
N ILE A 47 -4.36 -2.86 3.78
CA ILE A 47 -4.95 -2.35 2.54
C ILE A 47 -3.81 -2.16 1.57
N GLN A 48 -3.92 -2.82 0.41
CA GLN A 48 -2.84 -2.80 -0.57
C GLN A 48 -3.30 -2.36 -1.95
N PHE A 49 -2.35 -1.83 -2.71
CA PHE A 49 -2.58 -1.35 -4.07
C PHE A 49 -1.56 -2.00 -5.01
N SER A 50 -2.05 -2.66 -6.05
CA SER A 50 -1.23 -3.10 -7.17
C SER A 50 -1.07 -1.97 -8.20
N ASN A 51 -0.09 -2.10 -9.09
CA ASN A 51 0.09 -1.18 -10.22
C ASN A 51 -1.20 -0.99 -11.04
N ALA A 52 -1.81 -2.09 -11.46
CA ALA A 52 -3.06 -2.05 -12.23
C ALA A 52 -4.23 -1.47 -11.42
N GLY A 53 -4.30 -1.76 -10.11
CA GLY A 53 -5.29 -1.21 -9.19
C GLY A 53 -5.16 0.30 -9.04
N GLY A 54 -3.93 0.80 -8.93
CA GLY A 54 -3.63 2.23 -8.90
C GLY A 54 -4.03 2.91 -10.20
N ALA A 55 -3.63 2.37 -11.35
CA ALA A 55 -4.04 2.90 -12.64
C ALA A 55 -5.57 2.93 -12.83
N TYR A 56 -6.28 1.92 -12.31
CA TYR A 56 -7.74 1.91 -12.31
C TYR A 56 -8.32 3.02 -11.43
N MET A 57 -7.77 3.22 -10.23
CA MET A 57 -8.22 4.25 -9.29
C MET A 57 -8.00 5.67 -9.83
N ALA A 58 -6.92 5.90 -10.60
CA ALA A 58 -6.67 7.17 -11.29
C ALA A 58 -7.59 7.41 -12.50
N GLY A 59 -8.32 6.37 -12.93
CA GLY A 59 -9.19 6.41 -14.11
C GLY A 59 -8.56 5.80 -15.36
N LYS A 60 -9.28 4.86 -15.96
CA LYS A 60 -8.82 4.07 -17.11
C LYS A 60 -8.33 4.89 -18.32
N GLY A 61 -8.83 6.11 -18.50
CA GLY A 61 -8.44 6.98 -19.59
C GLY A 61 -7.00 7.49 -19.51
N ARG A 62 -6.36 7.37 -18.33
CA ARG A 62 -5.00 7.85 -18.08
C ARG A 62 -3.94 6.76 -17.98
N LYS A 63 -4.32 5.50 -18.15
CA LYS A 63 -3.42 4.33 -17.99
C LYS A 63 -2.16 4.32 -18.87
N HIS A 64 -2.15 5.12 -19.93
CA HIS A 64 -1.05 5.21 -20.89
C HIS A 64 -0.12 6.42 -20.63
N GLU A 65 -0.27 7.11 -19.51
CA GLU A 65 0.68 8.14 -19.10
C GLU A 65 2.08 7.54 -18.92
N ALA A 66 3.10 8.30 -19.34
CA ALA A 66 4.49 7.90 -19.18
C ALA A 66 4.86 7.67 -17.70
N ASP A 67 5.93 6.93 -17.48
CA ASP A 67 6.55 6.71 -16.16
C ASP A 67 5.57 6.20 -15.09
N GLN A 68 4.59 5.39 -15.50
CA GLN A 68 3.61 4.79 -14.58
C GLN A 68 2.79 5.84 -13.79
N LYS A 69 2.77 7.08 -14.21
CA LYS A 69 2.21 8.21 -13.48
C LYS A 69 0.76 7.99 -13.02
N ALA A 70 -0.07 7.39 -13.87
CA ALA A 70 -1.45 7.09 -13.49
C ALA A 70 -1.51 6.07 -12.33
N ALA A 71 -0.67 5.03 -12.35
CA ALA A 71 -0.62 4.04 -11.29
C ALA A 71 -0.10 4.64 -9.98
N VAL A 72 0.94 5.49 -10.04
CA VAL A 72 1.46 6.21 -8.87
C VAL A 72 0.36 7.08 -8.27
N MET A 73 -0.25 7.97 -9.07
CA MET A 73 -1.27 8.91 -8.59
C MET A 73 -2.50 8.21 -8.01
N GLY A 74 -2.91 7.09 -8.60
CA GLY A 74 -4.03 6.31 -8.07
C GLY A 74 -3.71 5.63 -6.74
N CYS A 75 -2.50 5.08 -6.59
CA CYS A 75 -2.05 4.54 -5.30
C CYS A 75 -1.97 5.64 -4.23
N VAL A 76 -1.41 6.80 -4.57
CA VAL A 76 -1.35 7.96 -3.65
C VAL A 76 -2.75 8.41 -3.23
N ALA A 77 -3.68 8.56 -4.18
CA ALA A 77 -5.05 8.95 -3.88
C ALA A 77 -5.75 7.93 -2.95
N GLY A 78 -5.55 6.62 -3.22
CA GLY A 78 -6.07 5.56 -2.36
C GLY A 78 -5.47 5.58 -0.96
N ALA A 79 -4.16 5.75 -0.86
CA ALA A 79 -3.46 5.84 0.42
C ALA A 79 -3.91 7.04 1.25
N LEU A 80 -4.06 8.21 0.63
CA LEU A 80 -4.60 9.40 1.30
C LEU A 80 -6.04 9.21 1.79
N HIS A 81 -6.89 8.53 1.00
CA HIS A 81 -8.24 8.16 1.42
C HIS A 81 -8.22 7.26 2.66
N VAL A 82 -7.36 6.24 2.68
CA VAL A 82 -7.18 5.38 3.87
C VAL A 82 -6.69 6.19 5.06
N ARG A 83 -5.68 7.04 4.89
CA ARG A 83 -5.14 7.89 5.96
C ARG A 83 -6.22 8.78 6.60
N ALA A 84 -7.06 9.39 5.75
CA ALA A 84 -8.14 10.25 6.22
C ALA A 84 -9.22 9.51 7.02
N LEU A 85 -9.50 8.25 6.69
CA LEU A 85 -10.60 7.51 7.30
C LEU A 85 -10.18 6.53 8.40
N ALA A 86 -8.97 5.97 8.36
CA ALA A 86 -8.52 4.98 9.33
C ALA A 86 -8.58 5.50 10.78
N GLU A 87 -8.20 6.76 10.99
CA GLU A 87 -8.30 7.42 12.28
C GLU A 87 -9.77 7.59 12.72
N PHE A 88 -10.65 8.01 11.80
CA PHE A 88 -12.09 8.11 12.07
C PHE A 88 -12.72 6.77 12.45
N TYR A 89 -12.33 5.69 11.78
CA TYR A 89 -12.77 4.34 12.16
C TYR A 89 -12.07 3.82 13.42
N GLY A 90 -10.93 4.38 13.80
CA GLY A 90 -10.12 3.93 14.94
C GLY A 90 -9.59 2.52 14.74
N VAL A 91 -9.11 2.20 13.53
CA VAL A 91 -8.57 0.88 13.17
C VAL A 91 -7.10 1.00 12.76
N PRO A 92 -6.25 0.04 13.20
CA PRO A 92 -4.87 -0.04 12.75
C PRO A 92 -4.82 -0.55 11.31
N VAL A 93 -4.27 0.25 10.39
CA VAL A 93 -4.15 -0.12 8.98
C VAL A 93 -2.69 -0.05 8.53
N ILE A 94 -2.23 -1.10 7.88
CA ILE A 94 -0.97 -1.16 7.15
C ILE A 94 -1.29 -0.82 5.68
N LEU A 95 -0.61 0.19 5.14
CA LEU A 95 -0.67 0.54 3.72
C LEU A 95 0.47 -0.13 2.98
N HIS A 96 0.14 -0.95 2.00
CA HIS A 96 1.10 -1.76 1.27
C HIS A 96 0.96 -1.59 -0.24
N THR A 97 2.04 -1.74 -1.00
CA THR A 97 2.00 -1.86 -2.45
C THR A 97 2.43 -3.26 -2.88
N ASP A 98 1.64 -3.83 -3.77
CA ASP A 98 1.62 -5.25 -4.09
C ASP A 98 2.35 -5.53 -5.40
N HIS A 99 3.22 -6.54 -5.43
CA HIS A 99 3.92 -7.11 -6.58
C HIS A 99 4.52 -6.10 -7.57
N CYS A 100 5.64 -5.49 -7.21
CA CYS A 100 6.43 -4.68 -8.13
C CYS A 100 7.48 -5.58 -8.83
N SER A 101 7.18 -6.05 -10.05
CA SER A 101 8.16 -6.73 -10.88
C SER A 101 9.24 -5.76 -11.39
N LYS A 102 10.36 -6.29 -11.90
CA LYS A 102 11.47 -5.49 -12.47
C LYS A 102 11.00 -4.46 -13.50
N ALA A 103 10.03 -4.82 -14.34
CA ALA A 103 9.46 -3.91 -15.35
C ALA A 103 8.65 -2.75 -14.74
N LEU A 104 8.24 -2.85 -13.49
CA LEU A 104 7.46 -1.85 -12.77
C LEU A 104 8.28 -0.98 -11.82
N LEU A 105 9.61 -1.07 -11.83
CA LEU A 105 10.48 -0.23 -11.00
C LEU A 105 10.20 1.28 -11.14
N PRO A 106 9.88 1.84 -12.33
CA PRO A 106 9.50 3.26 -12.41
C PRO A 106 8.24 3.61 -11.61
N TRP A 107 7.32 2.66 -11.44
CA TRP A 107 6.17 2.84 -10.53
C TRP A 107 6.61 2.87 -9.07
N PHE A 108 7.52 1.98 -8.68
CA PHE A 108 8.08 1.95 -7.34
C PHE A 108 8.84 3.24 -7.00
N ASP A 109 9.67 3.73 -7.92
CA ASP A 109 10.40 4.99 -7.76
C ASP A 109 9.43 6.17 -7.51
N GLY A 110 8.36 6.28 -8.30
CA GLY A 110 7.35 7.30 -8.11
C GLY A 110 6.58 7.17 -6.77
N LEU A 111 6.43 5.96 -6.22
CA LEU A 111 5.86 5.76 -4.89
C LEU A 111 6.83 6.17 -3.77
N LEU A 112 8.14 5.95 -3.96
CA LEU A 112 9.17 6.43 -3.02
C LEU A 112 9.21 7.95 -2.98
N GLU A 113 9.17 8.61 -4.15
CA GLU A 113 9.07 10.07 -4.23
C GLU A 113 7.84 10.59 -3.45
N ALA A 114 6.68 9.95 -3.65
CA ALA A 114 5.46 10.30 -2.91
C ALA A 114 5.59 10.07 -1.40
N ASN A 115 6.31 9.02 -0.97
CA ASN A 115 6.63 8.78 0.44
C ASN A 115 7.50 9.90 1.02
N GLU A 116 8.53 10.33 0.29
CA GLU A 116 9.44 11.42 0.72
C GLU A 116 8.68 12.74 0.84
N GLU A 117 7.85 13.08 -0.15
CA GLU A 117 7.02 14.28 -0.12
C GLU A 117 6.04 14.28 1.07
N TYR A 118 5.43 13.14 1.34
CA TYR A 118 4.50 12.99 2.45
C TYR A 118 5.25 13.07 3.79
N PHE A 119 6.40 12.41 3.90
CA PHE A 119 7.24 12.45 5.09
C PHE A 119 7.69 13.87 5.44
N ALA A 120 8.10 14.64 4.44
CA ALA A 120 8.51 16.04 4.64
C ALA A 120 7.40 16.91 5.25
N LYS A 121 6.13 16.56 5.02
CA LYS A 121 4.96 17.32 5.51
C LYS A 121 4.40 16.79 6.82
N HIS A 122 4.50 15.49 7.08
CA HIS A 122 3.77 14.79 8.15
C HIS A 122 4.68 14.07 9.15
N GLY A 123 5.98 13.92 8.86
CA GLY A 123 6.94 13.23 9.72
C GLY A 123 6.84 11.70 9.70
N GLU A 124 6.03 11.15 8.79
CA GLU A 124 5.88 9.70 8.57
C GLU A 124 5.69 9.39 7.07
N PRO A 125 6.10 8.23 6.56
CA PRO A 125 5.89 7.86 5.17
C PRO A 125 4.40 7.60 4.88
N LEU A 126 3.99 7.82 3.63
CA LEU A 126 2.61 7.57 3.19
C LEU A 126 2.25 6.08 3.26
N PHE A 127 3.13 5.23 2.73
CA PHE A 127 2.99 3.77 2.75
C PHE A 127 3.80 3.15 3.89
N SER A 128 3.33 2.03 4.41
CA SER A 128 3.99 1.28 5.48
C SER A 128 5.05 0.33 4.94
N SER A 129 4.82 -0.24 3.77
CA SER A 129 5.69 -1.23 3.14
C SER A 129 5.41 -1.38 1.64
N HIS A 130 6.38 -1.99 0.95
CA HIS A 130 6.32 -2.27 -0.49
C HIS A 130 6.81 -3.69 -0.76
N MET A 131 6.28 -4.35 -1.80
CA MET A 131 6.76 -5.64 -2.25
C MET A 131 7.51 -5.50 -3.59
N LEU A 132 8.83 -5.71 -3.57
CA LEU A 132 9.57 -6.00 -4.78
C LEU A 132 9.40 -7.49 -5.09
N ASP A 133 8.91 -7.81 -6.27
CA ASP A 133 8.66 -9.17 -6.71
C ASP A 133 9.60 -9.52 -7.88
N LEU A 134 10.72 -10.09 -7.53
CA LEU A 134 11.75 -10.58 -8.47
C LEU A 134 11.71 -12.11 -8.59
N SER A 135 10.55 -12.72 -8.37
CA SER A 135 10.39 -14.18 -8.41
C SER A 135 10.62 -14.79 -9.82
N GLU A 136 10.51 -13.98 -10.86
CA GLU A 136 10.81 -14.37 -12.25
C GLU A 136 12.27 -14.14 -12.64
N GLU A 137 13.06 -13.47 -11.80
CA GLU A 137 14.47 -13.18 -12.04
C GLU A 137 15.38 -14.32 -11.49
N SER A 138 16.62 -14.40 -11.99
CA SER A 138 17.59 -15.36 -11.46
C SER A 138 18.01 -15.05 -10.03
N ILE A 139 18.58 -16.03 -9.34
CA ILE A 139 19.11 -15.84 -7.97
C ILE A 139 20.21 -14.78 -7.95
N GLU A 140 21.02 -14.71 -9.00
CA GLU A 140 22.09 -13.75 -9.17
C GLU A 140 21.51 -12.32 -9.26
N GLU A 141 20.49 -12.11 -10.09
CA GLU A 141 19.81 -10.80 -10.25
C GLU A 141 19.05 -10.38 -8.99
N ASN A 142 18.59 -11.33 -8.17
CA ASN A 142 17.95 -11.02 -6.89
C ASN A 142 18.93 -10.56 -5.79
N ARG A 143 20.25 -10.62 -6.04
CA ARG A 143 21.28 -10.22 -5.07
C ARG A 143 21.91 -8.87 -5.37
N GLU A 144 21.70 -8.32 -6.55
CA GLU A 144 22.16 -7.01 -6.96
C GLU A 144 21.22 -5.89 -6.47
#